data_b4aedeb2d538b8ee85ac524959879f97
#
_entry.id   b4aedeb2d538b8ee85ac524959879f97
#
_cell.length_a   1.000
_cell.length_b   1.000
_cell.length_c   1.000
_cell.angle_alpha   90.00
_cell.angle_beta   90.00
_cell.angle_gamma   90.00
#
_symmetry.space_group_name_H-M   'P 1'
#
loop_
_entity.id
_entity.type
_entity.pdbx_description
1 polymer ?
#
loop_
_entity_poly.entity_id
_entity_poly.type
_entity_poly.pdbx_seq_one_letter_code
_entity_poly.pdbx_strand_id
1 'polypeptide(L)'
;YDGFYWTMVTMSTLGYGDITFSSPLGKFYSLGVMLFGMFSMFVILPFAFIRFAYEPWMEAQNAARTPRTLPKDTHGHVILTNLDPVCQTLIHKLDQYSIPYVLLVSDKDEALRLHDQGFVVAVGETDDPEAFRNVRVEQSVMVVATGKDEANANIAFTVRELVDNRVKVVTLAKAEASVDILELAGSQNVIRLGDMMGQFLARRTIGNDAMAHVIGHFDELLIAEAMVTGTPIVGKTLAECNFSEMTHTNVVGVWDRGEYK
;
A
#
# COMPACT_ATOMS: atom_id res chain seq x y z
N TYR A 1 -2.97 -40.17 47.81
CA TYR A 1 -1.77 -39.57 47.24
C TYR A 1 -1.10 -40.53 46.25
N ASP A 2 -1.00 -41.80 46.57
CA ASP A 2 -0.24 -42.81 45.80
C ASP A 2 -0.82 -43.06 44.39
N GLY A 3 -2.14 -43.07 44.26
CA GLY A 3 -2.80 -43.22 42.94
C GLY A 3 -2.54 -42.05 42.00
N PHE A 4 -2.54 -40.81 42.53
CA PHE A 4 -2.25 -39.61 41.73
C PHE A 4 -0.76 -39.60 41.33
N TYR A 5 0.13 -39.85 42.28
CA TYR A 5 1.57 -39.95 42.04
C TYR A 5 1.85 -40.99 40.95
N TRP A 6 1.33 -42.21 41.12
CA TRP A 6 1.53 -43.30 40.16
C TRP A 6 1.02 -42.93 38.76
N THR A 7 -0.17 -42.30 38.68
CA THR A 7 -0.71 -41.88 37.40
C THR A 7 0.16 -40.83 36.70
N MET A 8 0.64 -39.83 37.40
CA MET A 8 1.53 -38.81 36.86
C MET A 8 2.88 -39.39 36.41
N VAL A 9 3.47 -40.27 37.20
CA VAL A 9 4.75 -40.94 36.88
C VAL A 9 4.59 -41.88 35.68
N THR A 10 3.45 -42.56 35.55
CA THR A 10 3.16 -43.45 34.43
C THR A 10 2.84 -42.68 33.16
N MET A 11 2.02 -41.64 33.25
CA MET A 11 1.66 -40.78 32.10
C MET A 11 2.84 -39.99 31.56
N SER A 12 3.76 -39.54 32.42
CA SER A 12 5.01 -38.86 32.03
C SER A 12 6.10 -39.81 31.51
N THR A 13 5.83 -41.10 31.43
CA THR A 13 6.76 -42.16 31.00
C THR A 13 8.02 -42.31 31.87
N LEU A 14 8.06 -41.70 33.07
CA LEU A 14 9.17 -41.81 34.01
C LEU A 14 9.27 -43.20 34.61
N GLY A 15 8.14 -43.76 35.11
CA GLY A 15 8.03 -45.16 35.55
C GLY A 15 9.06 -45.60 36.56
N TYR A 16 9.15 -44.95 37.75
CA TYR A 16 10.13 -45.30 38.78
C TYR A 16 10.01 -46.75 39.27
N GLY A 17 8.84 -47.40 39.09
CA GLY A 17 8.66 -48.82 39.43
C GLY A 17 8.44 -49.09 40.92
N ASP A 18 8.28 -48.04 41.73
CA ASP A 18 8.02 -48.11 43.17
C ASP A 18 6.60 -48.55 43.51
N ILE A 19 5.64 -48.21 42.64
CA ILE A 19 4.25 -48.65 42.68
C ILE A 19 3.93 -49.39 41.37
N THR A 20 3.64 -50.68 41.44
CA THR A 20 3.34 -51.49 40.25
C THR A 20 2.14 -52.41 40.49
N PHE A 21 1.37 -52.69 39.42
CA PHE A 21 0.33 -53.72 39.46
C PHE A 21 0.86 -55.09 39.09
N SER A 22 0.63 -56.07 39.94
CA SER A 22 1.02 -57.45 39.68
C SER A 22 -0.01 -58.28 38.90
N SER A 23 -1.30 -57.88 38.96
CA SER A 23 -2.38 -58.59 38.28
C SER A 23 -2.40 -58.29 36.76
N PRO A 24 -2.85 -59.25 35.91
CA PRO A 24 -2.99 -59.04 34.45
C PRO A 24 -3.88 -57.84 34.08
N LEU A 25 -5.00 -57.64 34.78
CA LEU A 25 -5.89 -56.53 34.59
C LEU A 25 -5.22 -55.19 34.96
N GLY A 26 -4.47 -55.17 36.07
CA GLY A 26 -3.71 -53.95 36.47
C GLY A 26 -2.63 -53.55 35.46
N LYS A 27 -1.93 -54.56 34.90
CA LYS A 27 -0.94 -54.31 33.82
C LYS A 27 -1.58 -53.78 32.57
N PHE A 28 -2.75 -54.31 32.17
CA PHE A 28 -3.48 -53.80 31.04
C PHE A 28 -3.99 -52.36 31.26
N TYR A 29 -4.48 -52.08 32.48
CA TYR A 29 -4.87 -50.71 32.88
C TYR A 29 -3.65 -49.74 32.83
N SER A 30 -2.48 -50.15 33.33
CA SER A 30 -1.22 -49.38 33.28
C SER A 30 -0.82 -49.06 31.85
N LEU A 31 -0.98 -50.00 30.91
CA LEU A 31 -0.71 -49.78 29.49
C LEU A 31 -1.64 -48.73 28.91
N GLY A 32 -2.95 -48.78 29.26
CA GLY A 32 -3.92 -47.75 28.83
C GLY A 32 -3.58 -46.36 29.32
N VAL A 33 -3.23 -46.24 30.62
CA VAL A 33 -2.83 -44.94 31.23
C VAL A 33 -1.55 -44.39 30.55
N MET A 34 -0.59 -45.26 30.30
CA MET A 34 0.66 -44.86 29.62
C MET A 34 0.40 -44.37 28.21
N LEU A 35 -0.38 -45.10 27.42
CA LEU A 35 -0.72 -44.68 26.04
C LEU A 35 -1.50 -43.38 26.01
N PHE A 36 -2.46 -43.22 26.92
CA PHE A 36 -3.21 -41.95 27.06
C PHE A 36 -2.30 -40.81 27.47
N GLY A 37 -1.40 -41.04 28.44
CA GLY A 37 -0.41 -40.04 28.86
C GLY A 37 0.49 -39.59 27.71
N MET A 38 1.01 -40.59 26.98
CA MET A 38 1.88 -40.36 25.83
C MET A 38 1.14 -39.52 24.75
N PHE A 39 -0.10 -39.89 24.41
CA PHE A 39 -0.93 -39.14 23.47
C PHE A 39 -1.21 -37.71 23.97
N SER A 40 -1.54 -37.58 25.27
CA SER A 40 -1.80 -36.26 25.87
C SER A 40 -0.56 -35.38 25.84
N MET A 41 0.59 -35.90 26.15
CA MET A 41 1.86 -35.15 26.24
C MET A 41 2.39 -34.77 24.85
N PHE A 42 2.34 -35.67 23.88
CA PHE A 42 2.95 -35.44 22.56
C PHE A 42 1.98 -34.82 21.53
N VAL A 43 0.65 -34.93 21.73
CA VAL A 43 -0.33 -34.43 20.81
C VAL A 43 -1.15 -33.29 21.43
N ILE A 44 -1.84 -33.55 22.55
CA ILE A 44 -2.77 -32.56 23.12
C ILE A 44 -2.03 -31.34 23.66
N LEU A 45 -0.98 -31.53 24.42
CA LEU A 45 -0.26 -30.44 25.10
C LEU A 45 0.44 -29.49 24.13
N PRO A 46 1.21 -29.95 23.12
CA PRO A 46 1.78 -29.08 22.12
C PRO A 46 0.70 -28.33 21.30
N PHE A 47 -0.39 -29.03 20.95
CA PHE A 47 -1.48 -28.41 20.22
C PHE A 47 -2.21 -27.34 21.04
N ALA A 48 -2.45 -27.63 22.33
CA ALA A 48 -3.01 -26.67 23.26
C ALA A 48 -2.08 -25.46 23.45
N PHE A 49 -0.77 -25.69 23.57
CA PHE A 49 0.20 -24.60 23.67
C PHE A 49 0.20 -23.70 22.43
N ILE A 50 0.19 -24.28 21.23
CA ILE A 50 0.12 -23.51 19.99
C ILE A 50 -1.14 -22.65 19.98
N ARG A 51 -2.31 -23.25 20.25
CA ARG A 51 -3.59 -22.57 20.14
C ARG A 51 -3.83 -21.51 21.23
N PHE A 52 -3.42 -21.77 22.47
CA PHE A 52 -3.75 -20.90 23.61
C PHE A 52 -2.63 -19.93 24.00
N ALA A 53 -1.39 -20.20 23.63
CA ALA A 53 -0.27 -19.35 23.99
C ALA A 53 0.41 -18.73 22.76
N TYR A 54 0.75 -19.53 21.77
CA TYR A 54 1.54 -19.08 20.62
C TYR A 54 0.73 -18.23 19.63
N GLU A 55 -0.47 -18.66 19.22
CA GLU A 55 -1.32 -17.90 18.30
C GLU A 55 -1.67 -16.51 18.84
N PRO A 56 -2.21 -16.34 20.08
CA PRO A 56 -2.54 -15.03 20.62
C PRO A 56 -1.31 -14.12 20.78
N TRP A 57 -0.17 -14.70 21.14
CA TRP A 57 1.07 -13.95 21.27
C TRP A 57 1.54 -13.43 19.89
N MET A 58 1.49 -14.28 18.87
CA MET A 58 1.86 -13.89 17.51
C MET A 58 0.89 -12.86 16.92
N GLU A 59 -0.43 -13.01 17.17
CA GLU A 59 -1.42 -12.01 16.76
C GLU A 59 -1.18 -10.64 17.42
N ALA A 60 -0.86 -10.62 18.71
CA ALA A 60 -0.54 -9.38 19.42
C ALA A 60 0.73 -8.71 18.87
N GLN A 61 1.75 -9.50 18.52
CA GLN A 61 2.99 -9.00 17.93
C GLN A 61 2.75 -8.45 16.52
N ASN A 62 1.96 -9.13 15.70
CA ASN A 62 1.61 -8.68 14.36
C ASN A 62 0.73 -7.41 14.39
N ALA A 63 -0.21 -7.32 15.34
CA ALA A 63 -1.03 -6.13 15.53
C ALA A 63 -0.21 -4.89 15.92
N ALA A 64 0.90 -5.07 16.62
CA ALA A 64 1.81 -3.98 16.95
C ALA A 64 2.63 -3.48 15.73
N ARG A 65 2.90 -4.36 14.76
CA ARG A 65 3.61 -4.01 13.52
C ARG A 65 2.72 -3.34 12.46
N THR A 66 1.43 -3.66 12.47
CA THR A 66 0.46 -3.13 11.53
C THR A 66 -0.66 -2.43 12.28
N PRO A 67 -0.44 -1.19 12.73
CA PRO A 67 -1.42 -0.46 13.52
C PRO A 67 -2.68 -0.19 12.68
N ARG A 68 -3.83 -0.21 13.34
CA ARG A 68 -5.10 0.23 12.73
C ARG A 68 -5.28 1.74 12.81
N THR A 69 -4.54 2.40 13.69
CA THR A 69 -4.66 3.83 13.97
C THR A 69 -3.32 4.52 13.86
N LEU A 70 -3.30 5.68 13.24
CA LEU A 70 -2.11 6.53 13.21
C LEU A 70 -1.90 7.29 14.53
N PRO A 71 -0.66 7.67 14.88
CA PRO A 71 -0.36 8.54 16.00
C PRO A 71 -1.17 9.85 15.97
N LYS A 72 -1.49 10.40 17.14
CA LYS A 72 -2.32 11.61 17.27
C LYS A 72 -1.70 12.87 16.69
N ASP A 73 -0.40 12.92 16.52
CA ASP A 73 0.39 14.01 15.98
C ASP A 73 0.58 13.93 14.45
N THR A 74 0.11 12.85 13.80
CA THR A 74 0.20 12.71 12.35
C THR A 74 -0.73 13.71 11.65
N HIS A 75 -0.16 14.55 10.78
CA HIS A 75 -0.87 15.54 9.99
C HIS A 75 -0.14 15.81 8.66
N GLY A 76 -0.85 16.35 7.68
CA GLY A 76 -0.26 16.69 6.38
C GLY A 76 0.18 15.48 5.55
N HIS A 77 -0.30 14.29 5.87
CA HIS A 77 0.06 13.05 5.19
C HIS A 77 -0.84 12.75 3.99
N VAL A 78 -0.37 11.85 3.15
CA VAL A 78 -1.09 11.31 2.00
C VAL A 78 -1.59 9.91 2.34
N ILE A 79 -2.87 9.63 2.09
CA ILE A 79 -3.46 8.30 2.25
C ILE A 79 -3.51 7.63 0.88
N LEU A 80 -2.91 6.44 0.78
CA LEU A 80 -2.90 5.59 -0.41
C LEU A 80 -3.74 4.35 -0.12
N THR A 81 -4.62 3.96 -1.04
CA THR A 81 -5.53 2.82 -0.83
C THR A 81 -5.16 1.58 -1.63
N ASN A 82 -4.08 1.65 -2.38
CA ASN A 82 -3.56 0.53 -3.17
C ASN A 82 -2.05 0.70 -3.38
N LEU A 83 -1.33 -0.40 -3.55
CA LEU A 83 0.09 -0.40 -3.90
C LEU A 83 0.29 -0.96 -5.31
N ASP A 84 0.22 -0.08 -6.28
CA ASP A 84 0.55 -0.34 -7.68
C ASP A 84 1.82 0.42 -8.11
N PRO A 85 2.33 0.25 -9.33
CA PRO A 85 3.53 0.96 -9.80
C PRO A 85 3.40 2.49 -9.75
N VAL A 86 2.18 3.03 -9.87
CA VAL A 86 1.92 4.48 -9.77
C VAL A 86 2.12 4.93 -8.33
N CYS A 87 1.49 4.23 -7.38
CA CYS A 87 1.65 4.52 -5.95
C CYS A 87 3.07 4.30 -5.46
N GLN A 88 3.79 3.28 -5.94
CA GLN A 88 5.20 3.07 -5.59
C GLN A 88 6.06 4.26 -6.04
N THR A 89 5.85 4.75 -7.27
CA THR A 89 6.55 5.94 -7.76
C THR A 89 6.19 7.18 -6.96
N LEU A 90 4.91 7.34 -6.59
CA LEU A 90 4.44 8.43 -5.76
C LEU A 90 5.08 8.37 -4.36
N ILE A 91 5.10 7.21 -3.71
CA ILE A 91 5.75 7.00 -2.39
C ILE A 91 7.23 7.42 -2.45
N HIS A 92 7.96 6.98 -3.47
CA HIS A 92 9.36 7.38 -3.63
C HIS A 92 9.54 8.90 -3.73
N LYS A 93 8.60 9.61 -4.38
CA LYS A 93 8.60 11.07 -4.43
C LYS A 93 8.21 11.70 -3.11
N LEU A 94 7.21 11.16 -2.41
CA LEU A 94 6.81 11.64 -1.08
C LEU A 94 7.97 11.54 -0.09
N ASP A 95 8.70 10.42 -0.09
CA ASP A 95 9.90 10.22 0.73
C ASP A 95 11.00 11.24 0.38
N GLN A 96 11.23 11.50 -0.90
CA GLN A 96 12.21 12.47 -1.37
C GLN A 96 11.92 13.90 -0.84
N TYR A 97 10.63 14.25 -0.72
CA TYR A 97 10.18 15.54 -0.23
C TYR A 97 9.84 15.54 1.28
N SER A 98 10.09 14.42 1.97
CA SER A 98 9.76 14.24 3.39
C SER A 98 8.28 14.50 3.70
N ILE A 99 7.38 14.14 2.77
CA ILE A 99 5.94 14.20 2.97
C ILE A 99 5.48 12.86 3.54
N PRO A 100 4.87 12.84 4.74
CA PRO A 100 4.42 11.59 5.33
C PRO A 100 3.28 10.96 4.51
N TYR A 101 3.25 9.63 4.49
CA TYR A 101 2.17 8.88 3.85
C TYR A 101 1.75 7.70 4.70
N VAL A 102 0.59 7.15 4.40
CA VAL A 102 0.12 5.86 4.93
C VAL A 102 -0.57 5.08 3.83
N LEU A 103 -0.26 3.80 3.75
CA LEU A 103 -0.94 2.85 2.87
C LEU A 103 -2.02 2.13 3.67
N LEU A 104 -3.29 2.35 3.33
CA LEU A 104 -4.44 1.68 3.93
C LEU A 104 -4.68 0.36 3.19
N VAL A 105 -4.60 -0.76 3.91
CA VAL A 105 -4.67 -2.12 3.37
C VAL A 105 -5.70 -2.92 4.16
N SER A 106 -6.61 -3.62 3.47
CA SER A 106 -7.64 -4.42 4.14
C SER A 106 -7.08 -5.73 4.71
N ASP A 107 -6.20 -6.38 3.98
CA ASP A 107 -5.60 -7.66 4.36
C ASP A 107 -4.45 -7.47 5.34
N LYS A 108 -4.54 -8.13 6.51
CA LYS A 108 -3.51 -8.04 7.57
C LYS A 108 -2.19 -8.66 7.16
N ASP A 109 -2.21 -9.78 6.44
CA ASP A 109 -1.00 -10.49 6.05
C ASP A 109 -0.27 -9.72 4.95
N GLU A 110 -1.02 -9.06 4.06
CA GLU A 110 -0.46 -8.13 3.09
C GLU A 110 0.15 -6.91 3.77
N ALA A 111 -0.57 -6.29 4.70
CA ALA A 111 -0.07 -5.15 5.46
C ALA A 111 1.22 -5.48 6.22
N LEU A 112 1.31 -6.67 6.82
CA LEU A 112 2.53 -7.12 7.50
C LEU A 112 3.71 -7.27 6.54
N ARG A 113 3.48 -7.88 5.37
CA ARG A 113 4.53 -8.01 4.32
C ARG A 113 5.02 -6.65 3.84
N LEU A 114 4.11 -5.71 3.62
CA LEU A 114 4.45 -4.35 3.19
C LEU A 114 5.19 -3.57 4.28
N HIS A 115 4.79 -3.74 5.54
CA HIS A 115 5.52 -3.18 6.68
C HIS A 115 6.96 -3.71 6.74
N ASP A 116 7.16 -5.02 6.57
CA ASP A 116 8.49 -5.65 6.58
C ASP A 116 9.36 -5.20 5.38
N GLN A 117 8.74 -4.71 4.30
CA GLN A 117 9.41 -4.05 3.17
C GLN A 117 9.73 -2.57 3.42
N GLY A 118 9.32 -2.02 4.57
CA GLY A 118 9.60 -0.64 4.96
C GLY A 118 8.50 0.38 4.63
N PHE A 119 7.33 -0.06 4.15
CA PHE A 119 6.21 0.85 3.91
C PHE A 119 5.50 1.23 5.22
N VAL A 120 5.00 2.45 5.28
CA VAL A 120 4.10 2.88 6.37
C VAL A 120 2.69 2.42 6.06
N VAL A 121 2.18 1.47 6.84
CA VAL A 121 0.90 0.81 6.58
C VAL A 121 -0.07 0.97 7.74
N ALA A 122 -1.36 0.94 7.44
CA ALA A 122 -2.43 0.80 8.41
C ALA A 122 -3.44 -0.24 7.90
N VAL A 123 -4.04 -1.01 8.80
CA VAL A 123 -5.04 -2.02 8.45
C VAL A 123 -6.44 -1.45 8.58
N GLY A 124 -7.23 -1.51 7.50
CA GLY A 124 -8.62 -1.11 7.48
C GLY A 124 -9.27 -1.33 6.12
N GLU A 125 -10.57 -1.53 6.11
CA GLU A 125 -11.35 -1.65 4.88
C GLU A 125 -11.51 -0.27 4.22
N THR A 126 -11.38 -0.21 2.91
CA THR A 126 -11.41 1.06 2.16
C THR A 126 -12.82 1.58 1.88
N ASP A 127 -13.84 0.83 2.25
CA ASP A 127 -15.27 1.20 2.24
C ASP A 127 -15.81 1.49 3.64
N ASP A 128 -14.99 1.35 4.69
CA ASP A 128 -15.36 1.63 6.08
C ASP A 128 -14.94 3.06 6.47
N PRO A 129 -15.89 3.95 6.81
CA PRO A 129 -15.60 5.30 7.32
C PRO A 129 -14.68 5.30 8.56
N GLU A 130 -14.80 4.28 9.44
CA GLU A 130 -13.94 4.20 10.63
C GLU A 130 -12.47 3.96 10.28
N ALA A 131 -12.19 3.22 9.20
CA ALA A 131 -10.82 3.02 8.73
C ALA A 131 -10.17 4.36 8.34
N PHE A 132 -10.90 5.24 7.66
CA PHE A 132 -10.42 6.58 7.28
C PHE A 132 -10.28 7.52 8.50
N ARG A 133 -11.18 7.44 9.49
CA ARG A 133 -11.00 8.16 10.75
C ARG A 133 -9.75 7.70 11.49
N ASN A 134 -9.50 6.42 11.53
CA ASN A 134 -8.35 5.80 12.17
C ASN A 134 -7.02 6.23 11.54
N VAL A 135 -6.99 6.44 10.23
CA VAL A 135 -5.83 7.03 9.52
C VAL A 135 -5.91 8.55 9.43
N ARG A 136 -6.81 9.19 10.20
CA ARG A 136 -6.90 10.65 10.37
C ARG A 136 -7.10 11.41 9.06
N VAL A 137 -8.06 10.96 8.26
CA VAL A 137 -8.35 11.56 6.96
C VAL A 137 -8.60 13.07 7.03
N GLU A 138 -9.24 13.57 8.10
CA GLU A 138 -9.48 15.01 8.30
C GLU A 138 -8.20 15.86 8.33
N GLN A 139 -7.07 15.27 8.64
CA GLN A 139 -5.76 15.92 8.78
C GLN A 139 -4.81 15.53 7.65
N SER A 140 -5.27 14.72 6.71
CA SER A 140 -4.54 14.40 5.50
C SER A 140 -4.63 15.55 4.49
N VAL A 141 -3.71 15.62 3.57
CA VAL A 141 -3.74 16.57 2.45
C VAL A 141 -4.39 15.98 1.21
N MET A 142 -4.31 14.64 1.08
CA MET A 142 -4.77 13.96 -0.12
C MET A 142 -5.07 12.48 0.16
N VAL A 143 -6.09 11.96 -0.50
CA VAL A 143 -6.39 10.53 -0.62
C VAL A 143 -6.22 10.14 -2.09
N VAL A 144 -5.47 9.07 -2.35
CA VAL A 144 -5.18 8.57 -3.69
C VAL A 144 -5.73 7.15 -3.82
N ALA A 145 -6.62 6.94 -4.77
CA ALA A 145 -7.23 5.65 -5.07
C ALA A 145 -6.94 5.22 -6.51
N THR A 146 -6.13 4.17 -6.65
CA THR A 146 -5.63 3.67 -7.94
C THR A 146 -6.13 2.27 -8.27
N GLY A 147 -7.14 1.79 -7.55
CA GLY A 147 -7.71 0.47 -7.70
C GLY A 147 -8.60 0.30 -8.95
N LYS A 148 -9.66 -0.50 -8.79
CA LYS A 148 -10.74 -0.61 -9.79
C LYS A 148 -11.67 0.60 -9.67
N ASP A 149 -12.31 0.96 -10.77
CA ASP A 149 -13.14 2.17 -10.85
C ASP A 149 -14.27 2.16 -9.80
N GLU A 150 -14.91 0.99 -9.60
CA GLU A 150 -15.97 0.84 -8.59
C GLU A 150 -15.45 1.02 -7.16
N ALA A 151 -14.27 0.44 -6.87
CA ALA A 151 -13.63 0.61 -5.57
C ALA A 151 -13.19 2.06 -5.34
N ASN A 152 -12.65 2.70 -6.38
CA ASN A 152 -12.23 4.10 -6.33
C ASN A 152 -13.43 5.04 -6.07
N ALA A 153 -14.61 4.73 -6.68
CA ALA A 153 -15.83 5.49 -6.43
C ALA A 153 -16.32 5.33 -4.98
N ASN A 154 -16.30 4.10 -4.45
CA ASN A 154 -16.67 3.85 -3.05
C ASN A 154 -15.72 4.58 -2.09
N ILE A 155 -14.42 4.55 -2.34
CA ILE A 155 -13.42 5.28 -1.55
C ILE A 155 -13.71 6.78 -1.58
N ALA A 156 -13.92 7.35 -2.77
CA ALA A 156 -14.21 8.76 -2.90
C ALA A 156 -15.47 9.15 -2.12
N PHE A 157 -16.55 8.37 -2.24
CA PHE A 157 -17.80 8.59 -1.51
C PHE A 157 -17.59 8.50 0.01
N THR A 158 -16.92 7.43 0.50
CA THR A 158 -16.65 7.24 1.93
C THR A 158 -15.82 8.38 2.52
N VAL A 159 -14.82 8.85 1.79
CA VAL A 159 -14.01 9.99 2.22
C VAL A 159 -14.85 11.26 2.26
N ARG A 160 -15.73 11.51 1.27
CA ARG A 160 -16.59 12.70 1.23
C ARG A 160 -17.67 12.71 2.33
N GLU A 161 -18.10 11.57 2.79
CA GLU A 161 -18.97 11.48 3.96
C GLU A 161 -18.29 12.00 5.25
N LEU A 162 -16.98 11.88 5.34
CA LEU A 162 -16.19 12.24 6.52
C LEU A 162 -15.62 13.66 6.46
N VAL A 163 -15.22 14.11 5.26
CA VAL A 163 -14.49 15.37 5.09
C VAL A 163 -15.02 16.16 3.92
N ASP A 164 -14.97 17.46 4.08
CA ASP A 164 -15.29 18.41 3.01
C ASP A 164 -14.23 18.42 1.89
N ASN A 165 -14.36 19.35 0.95
CA ASN A 165 -13.43 19.53 -0.17
C ASN A 165 -12.01 20.00 0.23
N ARG A 166 -11.71 20.12 1.53
CA ARG A 166 -10.36 20.47 2.03
C ARG A 166 -9.35 19.38 1.77
N VAL A 167 -9.76 18.11 1.85
CA VAL A 167 -8.91 16.96 1.54
C VAL A 167 -9.10 16.64 0.06
N LYS A 168 -8.01 16.63 -0.70
CA LYS A 168 -8.05 16.29 -2.12
C LYS A 168 -8.25 14.79 -2.30
N VAL A 169 -9.24 14.40 -3.09
CA VAL A 169 -9.43 13.00 -3.51
C VAL A 169 -9.03 12.87 -4.97
N VAL A 170 -8.02 12.06 -5.21
CA VAL A 170 -7.47 11.77 -6.54
C VAL A 170 -7.73 10.32 -6.86
N THR A 171 -8.37 10.04 -8.00
CA THR A 171 -8.67 8.68 -8.44
C THR A 171 -8.13 8.41 -9.83
N LEU A 172 -7.75 7.16 -10.09
CA LEU A 172 -7.49 6.69 -11.45
C LEU A 172 -8.77 6.13 -12.05
N ALA A 173 -9.09 6.53 -13.28
CA ALA A 173 -10.13 5.90 -14.10
C ALA A 173 -9.47 4.98 -15.14
N LYS A 174 -9.96 3.74 -15.20
CA LYS A 174 -9.57 2.76 -16.24
C LYS A 174 -10.47 2.88 -17.46
N ALA A 175 -11.77 3.11 -17.24
CA ALA A 175 -12.73 3.32 -18.30
C ALA A 175 -13.13 4.79 -18.40
N GLU A 176 -13.31 5.28 -19.64
CA GLU A 176 -13.78 6.65 -19.87
C GLU A 176 -15.17 6.90 -19.25
N ALA A 177 -16.06 5.90 -19.34
CA ALA A 177 -17.40 5.97 -18.77
C ALA A 177 -17.44 6.07 -17.23
N SER A 178 -16.32 5.80 -16.55
CA SER A 178 -16.22 5.88 -15.09
C SER A 178 -15.86 7.28 -14.60
N VAL A 179 -15.43 8.18 -15.49
CA VAL A 179 -14.95 9.53 -15.10
C VAL A 179 -16.06 10.31 -14.40
N ASP A 180 -17.23 10.42 -15.03
CA ASP A 180 -18.37 11.14 -14.46
C ASP A 180 -18.83 10.56 -13.12
N ILE A 181 -18.76 9.21 -13.00
CA ILE A 181 -19.13 8.51 -11.76
C ILE A 181 -18.13 8.85 -10.64
N LEU A 182 -16.84 8.86 -10.93
CA LEU A 182 -15.79 9.20 -9.96
C LEU A 182 -15.87 10.67 -9.53
N GLU A 183 -16.16 11.58 -10.43
CA GLU A 183 -16.40 12.99 -10.12
C GLU A 183 -17.64 13.17 -9.24
N LEU A 184 -18.76 12.52 -9.58
CA LEU A 184 -19.99 12.53 -8.79
C LEU A 184 -19.80 11.91 -7.40
N ALA A 185 -18.93 10.88 -7.28
CA ALA A 185 -18.57 10.29 -6.00
C ALA A 185 -17.71 11.22 -5.12
N GLY A 186 -17.21 12.33 -5.69
CA GLY A 186 -16.48 13.35 -4.95
C GLY A 186 -14.98 13.40 -5.22
N SER A 187 -14.48 12.72 -6.25
CA SER A 187 -13.11 12.92 -6.73
C SER A 187 -12.94 14.30 -7.32
N GLN A 188 -11.96 15.05 -6.84
CA GLN A 188 -11.64 16.36 -7.41
C GLN A 188 -10.74 16.26 -8.63
N ASN A 189 -9.94 15.20 -8.70
CA ASN A 189 -9.06 14.92 -9.82
C ASN A 189 -9.22 13.46 -10.25
N VAL A 190 -9.75 13.26 -11.43
CA VAL A 190 -9.84 11.93 -12.05
C VAL A 190 -8.77 11.82 -13.13
N ILE A 191 -7.81 10.95 -12.97
CA ILE A 191 -6.68 10.76 -13.87
C ILE A 191 -6.94 9.55 -14.77
N ARG A 192 -6.95 9.76 -16.09
CA ARG A 192 -7.06 8.71 -17.11
C ARG A 192 -5.65 8.28 -17.54
N LEU A 193 -5.10 7.31 -16.83
CA LEU A 193 -3.72 6.84 -17.08
C LEU A 193 -3.54 6.32 -18.51
N GLY A 194 -4.53 5.62 -19.06
CA GLY A 194 -4.52 5.12 -20.43
C GLY A 194 -4.35 6.22 -21.47
N ASP A 195 -5.09 7.32 -21.32
CA ASP A 195 -5.00 8.47 -22.22
C ASP A 195 -3.65 9.18 -22.12
N MET A 196 -3.17 9.40 -20.90
CA MET A 196 -1.85 9.99 -20.68
C MET A 196 -0.74 9.15 -21.31
N MET A 197 -0.77 7.84 -21.11
CA MET A 197 0.20 6.92 -21.72
C MET A 197 0.05 6.84 -23.24
N GLY A 198 -1.19 6.79 -23.74
CA GLY A 198 -1.46 6.78 -25.18
C GLY A 198 -0.93 8.05 -25.86
N GLN A 199 -1.18 9.21 -25.28
CA GLN A 199 -0.63 10.48 -25.77
C GLN A 199 0.90 10.50 -25.71
N PHE A 200 1.50 10.03 -24.62
CA PHE A 200 2.95 9.96 -24.51
C PHE A 200 3.58 9.02 -25.56
N LEU A 201 2.99 7.85 -25.79
CA LEU A 201 3.44 6.91 -26.82
C LEU A 201 3.23 7.49 -28.23
N ALA A 202 2.08 8.10 -28.51
CA ALA A 202 1.81 8.75 -29.78
C ALA A 202 2.85 9.83 -30.08
N ARG A 203 3.18 10.67 -29.11
CA ARG A 203 4.23 11.69 -29.23
C ARG A 203 5.59 11.07 -29.58
N ARG A 204 5.96 9.95 -28.95
CA ARG A 204 7.22 9.26 -29.26
C ARG A 204 7.23 8.56 -30.60
N THR A 205 6.10 8.08 -31.09
CA THR A 205 5.99 7.35 -32.36
C THR A 205 5.85 8.30 -33.54
N ILE A 206 5.11 9.38 -33.36
CA ILE A 206 4.83 10.39 -34.40
C ILE A 206 5.92 11.47 -34.43
N GLY A 207 6.85 11.46 -33.49
CA GLY A 207 7.86 12.49 -33.22
C GLY A 207 8.92 12.74 -34.29
N ASN A 208 8.58 12.54 -35.58
CA ASN A 208 9.35 13.05 -36.70
C ASN A 208 8.86 14.43 -37.18
N ASP A 209 7.82 14.97 -36.55
CA ASP A 209 7.26 16.27 -36.90
C ASP A 209 7.76 17.39 -35.98
N ALA A 210 8.10 18.51 -36.60
CA ALA A 210 8.58 19.74 -36.00
C ALA A 210 7.52 20.48 -35.12
N MET A 211 6.66 19.73 -34.45
CA MET A 211 5.65 20.29 -33.54
C MET A 211 6.17 20.42 -32.13
N ALA A 212 5.93 21.58 -31.52
CA ALA A 212 6.21 21.79 -30.11
C ALA A 212 5.27 20.95 -29.22
N HIS A 213 5.82 20.33 -28.19
CA HIS A 213 5.08 19.50 -27.24
C HIS A 213 4.99 20.20 -25.90
N VAL A 214 3.76 20.43 -25.40
CA VAL A 214 3.53 20.99 -24.07
C VAL A 214 3.93 19.93 -23.05
N ILE A 215 4.90 20.24 -22.18
CA ILE A 215 5.43 19.36 -21.13
C ILE A 215 4.95 19.75 -19.74
N GLY A 216 4.41 20.98 -19.58
CA GLY A 216 3.92 21.46 -18.28
C GLY A 216 3.14 22.75 -18.38
N HIS A 217 2.43 23.05 -17.30
CA HIS A 217 1.71 24.30 -17.06
C HIS A 217 2.25 24.94 -15.79
N PHE A 218 2.41 26.26 -15.82
CA PHE A 218 2.68 27.05 -14.62
C PHE A 218 1.78 28.30 -14.69
N ASP A 219 0.70 28.29 -13.91
CA ASP A 219 -0.40 29.25 -14.02
C ASP A 219 -0.92 29.39 -15.49
N GLU A 220 -0.81 30.56 -16.06
CA GLU A 220 -1.21 30.84 -17.46
C GLU A 220 -0.10 30.49 -18.47
N LEU A 221 1.08 30.06 -18.01
CA LEU A 221 2.23 29.74 -18.86
C LEU A 221 2.21 28.28 -19.27
N LEU A 222 2.45 28.03 -20.56
CA LEU A 222 2.69 26.71 -21.13
C LEU A 222 4.19 26.51 -21.30
N ILE A 223 4.70 25.41 -20.76
CA ILE A 223 6.09 24.99 -21.03
C ILE A 223 6.02 23.90 -22.10
N ALA A 224 6.72 24.13 -23.21
CA ALA A 224 6.75 23.22 -24.34
C ALA A 224 8.18 22.94 -24.76
N GLU A 225 8.45 21.72 -25.25
CA GLU A 225 9.70 21.35 -25.91
C GLU A 225 9.48 21.15 -27.41
N ALA A 226 10.47 21.50 -28.22
CA ALA A 226 10.46 21.27 -29.65
C ALA A 226 11.84 20.77 -30.14
N MET A 227 11.83 19.84 -31.09
CA MET A 227 13.07 19.39 -31.72
C MET A 227 13.56 20.43 -32.71
N VAL A 228 14.82 20.83 -32.56
CA VAL A 228 15.48 21.78 -33.46
C VAL A 228 15.95 21.10 -34.75
N THR A 229 16.24 19.80 -34.71
CA THR A 229 16.75 19.03 -35.85
C THR A 229 15.77 19.07 -37.04
N GLY A 230 16.28 19.45 -38.21
CA GLY A 230 15.46 19.57 -39.43
C GLY A 230 14.74 20.91 -39.59
N THR A 231 14.94 21.86 -38.69
CA THR A 231 14.36 23.19 -38.76
C THR A 231 15.34 24.23 -39.29
N PRO A 232 14.88 25.39 -39.78
CA PRO A 232 15.73 26.47 -40.28
C PRO A 232 16.61 27.13 -39.22
N ILE A 233 16.42 26.83 -37.94
CA ILE A 233 17.17 27.39 -36.82
C ILE A 233 18.42 26.59 -36.44
N VAL A 234 18.62 25.41 -37.05
CA VAL A 234 19.81 24.60 -36.82
C VAL A 234 21.08 25.40 -37.16
N GLY A 235 22.01 25.44 -36.24
CA GLY A 235 23.30 26.11 -36.39
C GLY A 235 23.27 27.63 -36.23
N LYS A 236 22.14 28.20 -35.86
CA LYS A 236 22.02 29.64 -35.55
C LYS A 236 21.93 29.87 -34.04
N THR A 237 22.37 31.04 -33.59
CA THR A 237 22.14 31.47 -32.21
C THR A 237 20.66 31.94 -32.03
N LEU A 238 20.18 31.95 -30.79
CA LEU A 238 18.82 32.44 -30.49
C LEU A 238 18.62 33.88 -30.93
N ALA A 239 19.65 34.71 -30.83
CA ALA A 239 19.63 36.10 -31.28
C ALA A 239 19.49 36.22 -32.82
N GLU A 240 20.16 35.38 -33.57
CA GLU A 240 20.06 35.37 -35.06
C GLU A 240 18.72 34.82 -35.56
N CYS A 241 18.04 34.02 -34.75
CA CYS A 241 16.71 33.46 -35.08
C CYS A 241 15.55 34.41 -34.83
N ASN A 242 15.73 35.49 -34.04
CA ASN A 242 14.63 36.33 -33.55
C ASN A 242 13.45 35.52 -33.01
N PHE A 243 13.74 34.44 -32.31
CA PHE A 243 12.79 33.40 -31.94
C PHE A 243 11.60 33.94 -31.13
N SER A 244 11.89 34.83 -30.20
CA SER A 244 10.83 35.46 -29.36
C SER A 244 9.85 36.30 -30.17
N GLU A 245 10.31 37.04 -31.17
CA GLU A 245 9.44 37.84 -32.02
C GLU A 245 8.60 37.01 -32.98
N MET A 246 9.18 35.90 -33.48
CA MET A 246 8.48 35.01 -34.41
C MET A 246 7.45 34.10 -33.74
N THR A 247 7.68 33.68 -32.51
CA THR A 247 6.85 32.66 -31.85
C THR A 247 6.08 33.16 -30.65
N HIS A 248 6.36 34.39 -30.19
CA HIS A 248 5.85 34.98 -28.95
C HIS A 248 6.14 34.09 -27.70
N THR A 249 7.23 33.31 -27.75
CA THR A 249 7.65 32.43 -26.68
C THR A 249 9.06 32.78 -26.20
N ASN A 250 9.37 32.48 -24.95
CA ASN A 250 10.71 32.62 -24.39
C ASN A 250 11.38 31.26 -24.29
N VAL A 251 12.61 31.14 -24.76
CA VAL A 251 13.42 29.93 -24.59
C VAL A 251 13.99 29.91 -23.18
N VAL A 252 13.70 28.90 -22.39
CA VAL A 252 14.18 28.73 -21.01
C VAL A 252 15.40 27.84 -20.92
N GLY A 253 15.72 27.07 -21.96
CA GLY A 253 16.90 26.24 -22.01
C GLY A 253 16.94 25.39 -23.29
N VAL A 254 18.09 24.76 -23.52
CA VAL A 254 18.33 23.88 -24.66
C VAL A 254 18.97 22.58 -24.17
N TRP A 255 18.45 21.46 -24.63
CA TRP A 255 19.08 20.17 -24.44
C TRP A 255 20.04 19.92 -25.61
N ASP A 256 21.34 19.83 -25.31
CA ASP A 256 22.36 19.50 -26.27
C ASP A 256 23.11 18.23 -25.84
N ARG A 257 22.92 17.12 -26.55
CA ARG A 257 23.55 15.82 -26.29
C ARG A 257 23.41 15.31 -24.85
N GLY A 258 22.27 15.60 -24.20
CA GLY A 258 21.99 15.17 -22.84
C GLY A 258 22.41 16.17 -21.75
N GLU A 259 22.97 17.31 -22.12
CA GLU A 259 23.26 18.42 -21.23
C GLU A 259 22.24 19.54 -21.40
N TYR A 260 21.75 20.08 -20.29
CA TYR A 260 20.86 21.25 -20.25
C TYR A 260 21.70 22.52 -20.17
N LYS A 261 21.48 23.44 -21.10
CA LYS A 261 22.17 24.71 -21.20
C LYS A 261 21.19 25.86 -21.08
#